data_48193c74715b92dc2a1a4398463408e6
#
_entry.id   48193c74715b92dc2a1a4398463408e6
#
_cell.length_a   1.000
_cell.length_b   1.000
_cell.length_c   1.000
_cell.angle_alpha   90.00
_cell.angle_beta   90.00
_cell.angle_gamma   90.00
#
_symmetry.space_group_name_H-M   'P 1'
#
loop_
_entity.id
_entity.type
_entity.pdbx_description
1 polymer ?
#
loop_
_entity_poly.entity_id
_entity_poly.type
_entity_poly.pdbx_seq_one_letter_code
_entity_poly.pdbx_strand_id
1 'polypeptide(L)'
;MTILKEMEYTTEKTIEVIAKGEMLGFEWFVISYGTHPCCYIKIPEDHELFEVDYRDYYDNDIHINCHGGITYSANRLLDGLDDGWYIGWDYTHLGDYHAMIEPWGRKYPVSVLVADVTEVICDL
;
A
#
# COMPACT_ATOMS: atom_id res chain seq x y z
N MET A 1 -13.74 8.01 2.29
CA MET A 1 -12.38 7.92 2.87
C MET A 1 -12.46 8.10 4.38
N THR A 2 -11.79 7.25 5.12
CA THR A 2 -11.71 7.35 6.57
C THR A 2 -10.25 7.28 7.01
N ILE A 3 -9.76 8.36 7.61
CA ILE A 3 -8.47 8.37 8.30
C ILE A 3 -8.74 8.06 9.75
N LEU A 4 -8.21 6.93 10.24
CA LEU A 4 -8.45 6.45 11.60
C LEU A 4 -7.43 7.02 12.58
N LYS A 5 -6.19 7.17 12.16
CA LYS A 5 -5.12 7.75 12.97
C LYS A 5 -3.93 8.16 12.09
N GLU A 6 -3.04 8.97 12.67
CA GLU A 6 -1.77 9.34 12.03
C GLU A 6 -0.79 8.17 12.07
N MET A 7 0.16 8.16 11.15
CA MET A 7 1.27 7.20 11.19
C MET A 7 2.17 7.50 12.37
N GLU A 8 2.29 6.54 13.27
CA GLU A 8 3.19 6.60 14.43
C GLU A 8 4.31 5.57 14.24
N TYR A 9 5.54 6.05 14.13
CA TYR A 9 6.70 5.19 13.96
C TYR A 9 7.20 4.70 15.31
N THR A 10 7.35 3.38 15.44
CA THR A 10 7.78 2.73 16.66
C THR A 10 8.72 1.56 16.34
N THR A 11 9.50 1.13 17.31
CA THR A 11 10.35 -0.06 17.16
C THR A 11 9.58 -1.37 17.37
N GLU A 12 8.34 -1.28 17.84
CA GLU A 12 7.47 -2.46 18.01
C GLU A 12 6.72 -2.76 16.72
N LYS A 13 6.74 -4.02 16.32
CA LYS A 13 5.97 -4.49 15.16
C LYS A 13 4.50 -4.61 15.55
N THR A 14 3.67 -3.79 14.93
CA THR A 14 2.21 -3.86 15.08
C THR A 14 1.59 -3.84 13.70
N ILE A 15 0.36 -4.32 13.56
CA ILE A 15 -0.36 -4.28 12.30
C ILE A 15 -1.68 -3.56 12.55
N GLU A 16 -1.86 -2.42 11.88
CA GLU A 16 -3.05 -1.60 12.08
C GLU A 16 -3.45 -0.86 10.81
N VAL A 17 -4.72 -0.94 10.44
CA VAL A 17 -5.26 -0.10 9.37
C VAL A 17 -5.39 1.32 9.91
N ILE A 18 -4.66 2.27 9.33
CA ILE A 18 -4.69 3.67 9.76
C ILE A 18 -5.51 4.56 8.85
N ALA A 19 -5.78 4.12 7.62
CA ALA A 19 -6.70 4.79 6.70
C ALA A 19 -7.28 3.79 5.72
N LYS A 20 -8.48 4.05 5.23
CA LYS A 20 -9.14 3.22 4.22
C LYS A 20 -10.16 4.03 3.45
N GLY A 21 -10.54 3.54 2.29
CA GLY A 21 -11.54 4.20 1.47
C GLY A 21 -11.86 3.42 0.21
N GLU A 22 -12.63 4.05 -0.64
CA GLU A 22 -12.97 3.54 -1.97
C GLU A 22 -12.94 4.70 -2.94
N MET A 23 -12.35 4.50 -4.11
CA MET A 23 -12.30 5.49 -5.18
C MET A 23 -12.32 4.79 -6.53
N LEU A 24 -13.19 5.23 -7.43
CA LEU A 24 -13.31 4.68 -8.79
C LEU A 24 -13.51 3.15 -8.82
N GLY A 25 -14.18 2.60 -7.81
CA GLY A 25 -14.43 1.17 -7.71
C GLY A 25 -13.31 0.37 -7.04
N PHE A 26 -12.24 1.02 -6.58
CA PHE A 26 -11.12 0.39 -5.91
C PHE A 26 -11.19 0.67 -4.40
N GLU A 27 -11.29 -0.37 -3.59
CA GLU A 27 -11.07 -0.25 -2.16
C GLU A 27 -9.57 -0.15 -1.90
N TRP A 28 -9.19 0.68 -0.93
CA TRP A 28 -7.77 0.84 -0.59
C TRP A 28 -7.56 0.95 0.91
N PHE A 29 -6.35 0.63 1.33
CA PHE A 29 -5.96 0.58 2.74
C PHE A 29 -4.55 1.13 2.91
N VAL A 30 -4.37 1.93 3.97
CA VAL A 30 -3.03 2.28 4.46
C VAL A 30 -2.85 1.55 5.78
N ILE A 31 -1.81 0.74 5.87
CA ILE A 31 -1.54 -0.12 7.01
C ILE A 31 -0.21 0.28 7.64
N SER A 32 -0.23 0.48 8.95
CA SER A 32 0.98 0.66 9.73
C SER A 32 1.47 -0.70 10.23
N TYR A 33 2.75 -0.97 10.03
CA TYR A 33 3.44 -2.10 10.64
C TYR A 33 4.26 -1.69 11.87
N GLY A 34 4.02 -0.48 12.37
CA GLY A 34 4.76 0.11 13.49
C GLY A 34 6.06 0.74 13.03
N THR A 35 6.94 -0.03 12.40
CA THR A 35 8.23 0.45 11.92
C THR A 35 8.13 1.28 10.64
N HIS A 36 7.10 1.05 9.84
CA HIS A 36 6.86 1.72 8.55
C HIS A 36 5.43 1.50 8.08
N PRO A 37 4.92 2.33 7.19
CA PRO A 37 3.62 2.11 6.55
C PRO A 37 3.73 1.39 5.22
N CYS A 38 2.61 0.79 4.79
CA CYS A 38 2.42 0.25 3.45
C CYS A 38 1.05 0.65 2.93
N CYS A 39 0.90 0.69 1.60
CA CYS A 39 -0.35 1.00 0.94
C CYS A 39 -0.81 -0.19 0.10
N TYR A 40 -2.12 -0.45 0.07
CA TYR A 40 -2.72 -1.56 -0.65
C TYR A 40 -3.98 -1.14 -1.38
N ILE A 41 -4.20 -1.74 -2.55
CA ILE A 41 -5.39 -1.51 -3.37
C ILE A 41 -6.00 -2.87 -3.69
N LYS A 42 -7.30 -3.02 -3.44
CA LYS A 42 -8.05 -4.22 -3.84
C LYS A 42 -8.49 -4.07 -5.29
N ILE A 43 -8.07 -5.01 -6.13
CA ILE A 43 -8.35 -5.00 -7.56
C ILE A 43 -9.67 -5.71 -7.85
N PRO A 44 -10.63 -5.07 -8.52
CA PRO A 44 -11.88 -5.72 -8.92
C PRO A 44 -11.66 -6.90 -9.86
N GLU A 45 -12.58 -7.88 -9.82
CA GLU A 45 -12.49 -9.09 -10.63
C GLU A 45 -12.46 -8.83 -12.13
N ASP A 46 -13.07 -7.75 -12.59
CA ASP A 46 -13.15 -7.40 -14.01
C ASP A 46 -11.98 -6.53 -14.49
N HIS A 47 -11.03 -6.23 -13.63
CA HIS A 47 -9.86 -5.43 -13.96
C HIS A 47 -8.74 -6.31 -14.54
N GLU A 48 -7.97 -5.77 -15.49
CA GLU A 48 -6.87 -6.51 -16.13
C GLU A 48 -5.78 -6.99 -15.17
N LEU A 49 -5.62 -6.34 -14.02
CA LEU A 49 -4.61 -6.72 -13.01
C LEU A 49 -5.10 -7.80 -12.05
N PHE A 50 -6.38 -8.19 -12.14
CA PHE A 50 -6.93 -9.21 -11.24
C PHE A 50 -6.20 -10.55 -11.43
N GLU A 51 -5.69 -11.09 -10.31
CA GLU A 51 -4.92 -12.33 -10.26
C GLU A 51 -3.62 -12.33 -11.07
N VAL A 52 -3.11 -11.14 -11.45
CA VAL A 52 -1.80 -11.02 -12.09
C VAL A 52 -0.74 -10.73 -11.03
N ASP A 53 0.27 -11.58 -10.93
CA ASP A 53 1.39 -11.39 -10.01
C ASP A 53 2.22 -10.18 -10.46
N TYR A 54 2.59 -9.30 -9.52
CA TYR A 54 3.35 -8.09 -9.86
C TYR A 54 4.69 -8.40 -10.53
N ARG A 55 5.26 -9.57 -10.26
CA ARG A 55 6.54 -10.00 -10.87
C ARG A 55 6.41 -10.26 -12.37
N ASP A 56 5.18 -10.45 -12.86
CA ASP A 56 4.89 -10.66 -14.28
C ASP A 56 4.49 -9.37 -15.01
N TYR A 57 4.42 -8.23 -14.31
CA TYR A 57 3.96 -6.97 -14.90
C TYR A 57 4.83 -6.53 -16.07
N TYR A 58 6.14 -6.58 -15.92
CA TYR A 58 7.06 -6.16 -16.97
C TYR A 58 6.86 -6.96 -18.27
N ASP A 59 6.73 -8.29 -18.16
CA ASP A 59 6.54 -9.17 -19.32
C ASP A 59 5.18 -8.97 -19.98
N ASN A 60 4.20 -8.43 -19.26
CA ASN A 60 2.86 -8.14 -19.77
C ASN A 60 2.66 -6.65 -20.13
N ASP A 61 3.72 -5.90 -20.21
CA ASP A 61 3.71 -4.47 -20.54
C ASP A 61 2.81 -3.66 -19.58
N ILE A 62 2.83 -4.02 -18.31
CA ILE A 62 2.10 -3.32 -17.25
C ILE A 62 3.07 -2.46 -16.46
N HIS A 63 2.79 -1.15 -16.42
CA HIS A 63 3.63 -0.17 -15.73
C HIS A 63 2.79 0.60 -14.72
N ILE A 64 3.09 0.41 -13.43
CA ILE A 64 2.43 1.13 -12.34
C ILE A 64 3.47 1.98 -11.64
N ASN A 65 3.25 3.28 -11.64
CA ASN A 65 4.15 4.23 -11.01
C ASN A 65 3.69 4.50 -9.58
N CYS A 66 4.43 3.98 -8.62
CA CYS A 66 4.19 4.20 -7.20
C CYS A 66 5.51 4.25 -6.44
N HIS A 67 5.46 4.66 -5.18
CA HIS A 67 6.65 4.77 -4.34
C HIS A 67 7.41 3.43 -4.26
N GLY A 68 8.61 3.40 -4.81
CA GLY A 68 9.46 2.21 -4.81
C GLY A 68 9.00 1.06 -5.71
N GLY A 69 7.90 1.20 -6.43
CA GLY A 69 7.32 0.15 -7.26
C GLY A 69 6.41 -0.79 -6.48
N ILE A 70 5.60 -1.58 -7.21
CA ILE A 70 4.73 -2.58 -6.59
C ILE A 70 5.61 -3.72 -6.04
N THR A 71 5.40 -4.08 -4.78
CA THR A 71 6.17 -5.11 -4.08
C THR A 71 5.29 -6.21 -3.47
N TYR A 72 3.98 -6.11 -3.65
CA TYR A 72 3.03 -7.07 -3.09
C TYR A 72 1.90 -7.33 -4.09
N SER A 73 1.56 -8.60 -4.26
CA SER A 73 0.32 -9.02 -4.91
C SER A 73 -0.09 -10.39 -4.32
N ALA A 74 -1.34 -10.49 -3.88
CA ALA A 74 -1.86 -11.72 -3.29
C ALA A 74 -3.38 -11.68 -3.22
N ASN A 75 -3.99 -12.86 -3.02
CA ASN A 75 -5.44 -12.99 -2.90
C ASN A 75 -5.96 -12.70 -1.48
N ARG A 76 -5.09 -12.23 -0.60
CA ARG A 76 -5.42 -11.97 0.81
C ARG A 76 -4.54 -10.85 1.34
N LEU A 77 -5.05 -10.06 2.26
CA LEU A 77 -4.27 -8.98 2.88
C LEU A 77 -4.13 -9.19 4.40
N LEU A 78 -5.22 -9.10 5.15
CA LEU A 78 -5.25 -9.27 6.61
C LEU A 78 -6.47 -10.07 7.02
N ASP A 79 -6.39 -10.71 8.19
CA ASP A 79 -7.55 -11.31 8.82
C ASP A 79 -8.59 -10.22 9.10
N GLY A 80 -9.85 -10.52 8.82
CA GLY A 80 -10.95 -9.57 8.97
C GLY A 80 -11.24 -8.73 7.74
N LEU A 81 -10.37 -8.76 6.73
CA LEU A 81 -10.65 -8.20 5.40
C LEU A 81 -11.08 -9.31 4.45
N ASP A 82 -11.95 -8.97 3.50
CA ASP A 82 -12.44 -9.93 2.50
C ASP A 82 -11.29 -10.46 1.63
N ASP A 83 -11.38 -11.72 1.24
CA ASP A 83 -10.51 -12.26 0.22
C ASP A 83 -10.76 -11.53 -1.11
N GLY A 84 -9.74 -11.47 -1.93
CA GLY A 84 -9.79 -10.77 -3.21
C GLY A 84 -8.39 -10.68 -3.76
N TRP A 85 -8.17 -9.82 -4.73
CA TRP A 85 -6.80 -9.59 -5.23
C TRP A 85 -6.33 -8.23 -4.76
N TYR A 86 -5.19 -8.21 -4.07
CA TYR A 86 -4.59 -7.00 -3.53
C TYR A 86 -3.23 -6.77 -4.15
N ILE A 87 -2.94 -5.52 -4.50
CA ILE A 87 -1.59 -5.08 -4.86
C ILE A 87 -1.15 -4.03 -3.85
N GLY A 88 0.15 -3.88 -3.67
CA GLY A 88 0.65 -2.93 -2.70
C GLY A 88 2.11 -2.58 -2.85
N TRP A 89 2.52 -1.60 -2.07
CA TRP A 89 3.90 -1.13 -1.99
C TRP A 89 4.20 -0.67 -0.56
N ASP A 90 5.47 -0.52 -0.27
CA ASP A 90 5.93 -0.17 1.06
C ASP A 90 6.80 1.09 1.07
N TYR A 91 7.02 1.61 2.26
CA TYR A 91 7.86 2.78 2.52
C TYR A 91 9.07 2.37 3.35
N THR A 92 9.83 1.38 2.83
CA THR A 92 11.06 0.88 3.44
C THR A 92 12.24 0.89 2.46
N HIS A 93 12.19 1.77 1.47
CA HIS A 93 13.26 1.94 0.50
C HIS A 93 14.33 2.91 1.04
N LEU A 94 15.47 2.98 0.35
CA LEU A 94 16.54 3.89 0.72
C LEU A 94 16.01 5.33 0.82
N GLY A 95 16.27 5.98 1.94
CA GLY A 95 15.78 7.32 2.23
C GLY A 95 14.46 7.37 3.02
N ASP A 96 13.74 6.25 3.12
CA ASP A 96 12.51 6.18 3.92
C ASP A 96 12.84 5.92 5.38
N TYR A 97 12.12 6.58 6.29
CA TYR A 97 12.27 6.32 7.70
C TYR A 97 11.81 4.89 8.03
N HIS A 98 12.65 4.18 8.73
CA HIS A 98 12.31 2.91 9.35
C HIS A 98 12.85 2.94 10.78
N ALA A 99 12.01 2.68 11.76
CA ALA A 99 12.35 2.87 13.16
C ALA A 99 13.61 2.09 13.62
N MET A 100 13.93 0.97 12.95
CA MET A 100 15.06 0.14 13.31
C MET A 100 16.20 0.19 12.29
N ILE A 101 15.90 0.35 11.01
CA ILE A 101 16.87 0.20 9.93
C ILE A 101 17.39 1.54 9.44
N GLU A 102 16.53 2.54 9.33
CA GLU A 102 16.87 3.84 8.76
C GLU A 102 16.22 4.97 9.56
N PRO A 103 16.64 5.19 10.82
CA PRO A 103 16.00 6.16 11.71
C PRO A 103 16.21 7.62 11.30
N TRP A 104 17.06 7.89 10.32
CA TRP A 104 17.31 9.22 9.73
C TRP A 104 16.53 9.46 8.44
N GLY A 105 15.75 8.48 7.99
CA GLY A 105 15.00 8.58 6.74
C GLY A 105 13.79 9.50 6.85
N ARG A 106 13.12 9.71 5.70
CA ARG A 106 11.94 10.56 5.61
C ARG A 106 10.71 9.88 6.18
N LYS A 107 10.01 10.56 7.08
CA LYS A 107 8.69 10.15 7.59
C LYS A 107 7.59 10.67 6.68
N TYR A 108 6.52 9.88 6.55
CA TYR A 108 5.36 10.20 5.71
C TYR A 108 4.12 10.35 6.59
N PRO A 109 3.50 11.54 6.65
CA PRO A 109 2.20 11.67 7.32
C PRO A 109 1.13 10.90 6.55
N VAL A 110 0.07 10.48 7.24
CA VAL A 110 -1.01 9.70 6.62
C VAL A 110 -1.62 10.41 5.42
N SER A 111 -1.69 11.74 5.45
CA SER A 111 -2.22 12.52 4.32
C SER A 111 -1.42 12.32 3.03
N VAL A 112 -0.10 12.17 3.13
CA VAL A 112 0.77 11.90 1.97
C VAL A 112 0.55 10.48 1.48
N LEU A 113 0.42 9.52 2.38
CA LEU A 113 0.16 8.11 2.04
C LEU A 113 -1.18 7.96 1.31
N VAL A 114 -2.22 8.63 1.79
CA VAL A 114 -3.53 8.65 1.14
C VAL A 114 -3.45 9.29 -0.24
N ALA A 115 -2.73 10.40 -0.38
CA ALA A 115 -2.53 11.06 -1.67
C ALA A 115 -1.82 10.12 -2.66
N ASP A 116 -0.80 9.40 -2.22
CA ASP A 116 -0.08 8.43 -3.07
C ASP A 116 -1.02 7.33 -3.56
N VAL A 117 -1.83 6.75 -2.67
CA VAL A 117 -2.80 5.70 -3.04
C VAL A 117 -3.79 6.20 -4.08
N THR A 118 -4.39 7.36 -3.84
CA THR A 118 -5.42 7.89 -4.76
C THR A 118 -4.81 8.26 -6.11
N GLU A 119 -3.58 8.73 -6.13
CA GLU A 119 -2.86 9.02 -7.36
C GLU A 119 -2.62 7.74 -8.19
N VAL A 120 -2.20 6.65 -7.55
CA VAL A 120 -2.03 5.35 -8.21
C VAL A 120 -3.36 4.86 -8.79
N ILE A 121 -4.45 4.96 -8.02
CA ILE A 121 -5.78 4.54 -8.48
C ILE A 121 -6.20 5.29 -9.74
N CYS A 122 -5.88 6.57 -9.86
CA CYS A 122 -6.20 7.35 -11.06
C CYS A 122 -5.55 6.79 -12.33
N ASP A 123 -4.46 6.04 -12.21
CA ASP A 123 -3.73 5.45 -13.33
C ASP A 123 -4.15 3.98 -13.58
N LEU A 124 -5.02 3.42 -12.76
CA LEU A 124 -5.54 2.06 -12.96
C LEU A 124 -6.82 2.06 -13.84
#